data_44a0f03c3b06becdb2d8924384cd302b
#
_entry.id   44a0f03c3b06becdb2d8924384cd302b
#
_cell.length_a   1.000
_cell.length_b   1.000
_cell.length_c   1.000
_cell.angle_alpha   90.00
_cell.angle_beta   90.00
_cell.angle_gamma   90.00
#
_symmetry.space_group_name_H-M   'P 1'
#
loop_
_entity.id
_entity.type
_entity.pdbx_description
1 polymer ?
#
loop_
_entity_poly.entity_id
_entity_poly.type
_entity_poly.pdbx_seq_one_letter_code
_entity_poly.pdbx_strand_id
1 'polypeptide(L)'
;MSSLLIYNGVVVTLGEGDHTPRLGWVYVSDSHIKQLGNGEAPPAVRNADTTIDVGGNVVMPGLINAHTHLFQTFARGTGDDLPLLEWIDKAILPVAENITSDEIYAAAKLGLIENIRSGATSVLEHQYIRADGADEAVCRAALEVGSRMVLARGWTDLHHSSALVESIDEFTSATEILHREWDGADARIRIETGPVAPWGCSDEGTVTCRSLANQLGCGIHTHCAETQAEVAMGLERNGLRHVEWLDQLGILGPDTQLAHTVWVDEHELDLIANSGASVVHCPVSNMYLASGVAPIAEMLRRNITVALATDGPGSNNSQDMFEGMKAAILLQKVHHLDAGVLSPIDVLRMACHGGSSAIGEGDSLGRLEEGCLADIIV
;
A
#
# COMPACT_ATOMS: atom_id res chain seq x y z
N MET A 1 -17.26 2.21 -26.61
CA MET A 1 -17.18 3.17 -25.48
C MET A 1 -18.36 2.89 -24.59
N SER A 2 -18.10 2.46 -23.37
CA SER A 2 -19.17 2.24 -22.37
C SER A 2 -19.24 3.46 -21.45
N SER A 3 -20.44 3.90 -21.13
CA SER A 3 -20.67 5.04 -20.26
C SER A 3 -21.51 4.64 -19.05
N LEU A 4 -21.20 5.25 -17.90
CA LEU A 4 -21.86 4.99 -16.63
C LEU A 4 -22.23 6.32 -15.95
N LEU A 5 -23.46 6.44 -15.50
CA LEU A 5 -23.89 7.53 -14.62
C LEU A 5 -24.22 6.99 -13.23
N ILE A 6 -23.50 7.46 -12.22
CA ILE A 6 -23.82 7.27 -10.79
C ILE A 6 -24.51 8.56 -10.33
N TYR A 7 -25.71 8.46 -9.77
CA TYR A 7 -26.47 9.65 -9.40
C TYR A 7 -27.25 9.48 -8.08
N ASN A 8 -27.79 10.57 -7.57
CA ASN A 8 -28.53 10.61 -6.30
C ASN A 8 -27.66 10.17 -5.12
N GLY A 9 -26.37 10.51 -5.13
CA GLY A 9 -25.40 10.18 -4.10
C GLY A 9 -24.85 11.39 -3.38
N VAL A 10 -24.35 11.20 -2.15
CA VAL A 10 -23.55 12.20 -1.44
C VAL A 10 -22.11 12.07 -1.94
N VAL A 11 -21.71 12.95 -2.86
CA VAL A 11 -20.39 12.89 -3.50
C VAL A 11 -19.33 13.52 -2.59
N VAL A 12 -18.29 12.75 -2.28
CA VAL A 12 -17.07 13.15 -1.56
C VAL A 12 -15.92 13.09 -2.54
N THR A 13 -15.45 14.25 -3.03
CA THR A 13 -14.48 14.30 -4.13
C THR A 13 -13.05 14.05 -3.70
N LEU A 14 -12.66 14.54 -2.52
CA LEU A 14 -11.27 14.61 -2.02
C LEU A 14 -10.28 15.35 -2.95
N GLY A 15 -10.80 16.02 -3.98
CA GLY A 15 -10.01 16.83 -4.91
C GLY A 15 -9.50 18.14 -4.29
N GLU A 16 -8.91 19.03 -5.09
CA GLU A 16 -8.49 20.35 -4.63
C GLU A 16 -9.70 21.26 -4.39
N GLY A 17 -9.68 22.05 -3.29
CA GLY A 17 -10.68 23.07 -2.98
C GLY A 17 -11.75 22.65 -1.97
N ASP A 18 -13.04 22.88 -2.27
CA ASP A 18 -14.16 22.62 -1.36
C ASP A 18 -14.53 21.13 -1.30
N HIS A 19 -14.19 20.49 -0.20
CA HIS A 19 -14.45 19.07 0.07
C HIS A 19 -15.80 18.79 0.76
N THR A 20 -16.71 19.78 0.80
CA THR A 20 -18.01 19.59 1.44
C THR A 20 -18.82 18.54 0.69
N PRO A 21 -19.22 17.43 1.35
CA PRO A 21 -20.05 16.41 0.70
C PRO A 21 -21.38 17.00 0.24
N ARG A 22 -21.79 16.74 -1.01
CA ARG A 22 -23.04 17.27 -1.58
C ARG A 22 -23.76 16.21 -2.38
N LEU A 23 -25.09 16.26 -2.36
CA LEU A 23 -25.89 15.48 -3.30
C LEU A 23 -25.49 15.82 -4.73
N GLY A 24 -25.22 14.78 -5.52
CA GLY A 24 -24.69 14.97 -6.86
C GLY A 24 -24.64 13.68 -7.68
N TRP A 25 -23.80 13.73 -8.68
CA TRP A 25 -23.65 12.68 -9.67
C TRP A 25 -22.21 12.64 -10.21
N VAL A 26 -21.83 11.48 -10.74
CA VAL A 26 -20.55 11.25 -11.44
C VAL A 26 -20.86 10.53 -12.75
N TYR A 27 -20.33 11.06 -13.86
CA TYR A 27 -20.43 10.45 -15.19
C TYR A 27 -19.05 9.96 -15.65
N VAL A 28 -19.01 8.68 -16.03
CA VAL A 28 -17.81 7.95 -16.45
C VAL A 28 -17.95 7.55 -17.91
N SER A 29 -16.87 7.65 -18.67
CA SER A 29 -16.72 7.03 -19.99
C SER A 29 -15.31 6.54 -20.16
N ASP A 30 -15.17 5.33 -20.72
CA ASP A 30 -13.87 4.73 -21.00
C ASP A 30 -12.91 4.72 -19.79
N SER A 31 -13.39 4.24 -18.65
CA SER A 31 -12.66 4.13 -17.38
C SER A 31 -12.24 5.47 -16.75
N HIS A 32 -12.67 6.62 -17.25
CA HIS A 32 -12.35 7.94 -16.70
C HIS A 32 -13.59 8.71 -16.28
N ILE A 33 -13.45 9.48 -15.23
CA ILE A 33 -14.44 10.48 -14.83
C ILE A 33 -14.42 11.60 -15.89
N LYS A 34 -15.55 11.79 -16.59
CA LYS A 34 -15.68 12.82 -17.63
C LYS A 34 -16.36 14.07 -17.12
N GLN A 35 -17.30 13.91 -16.21
CA GLN A 35 -18.01 15.02 -15.57
C GLN A 35 -18.52 14.58 -14.19
N LEU A 36 -18.60 15.51 -13.29
CA LEU A 36 -19.30 15.35 -12.01
C LEU A 36 -19.95 16.67 -11.63
N GLY A 37 -20.95 16.63 -10.77
CA GLY A 37 -21.66 17.85 -10.38
C GLY A 37 -22.63 17.67 -9.24
N ASN A 38 -23.12 18.80 -8.75
CA ASN A 38 -24.07 18.86 -7.64
C ASN A 38 -25.52 18.83 -8.17
N GLY A 39 -26.44 18.32 -7.34
CA GLY A 39 -27.87 18.26 -7.65
C GLY A 39 -28.21 17.20 -8.70
N GLU A 40 -29.15 17.50 -9.56
CA GLU A 40 -29.62 16.57 -10.59
C GLU A 40 -28.65 16.51 -11.77
N ALA A 41 -28.39 15.29 -12.28
CA ALA A 41 -27.60 15.09 -13.48
C ALA A 41 -28.24 15.79 -14.71
N PRO A 42 -27.48 16.53 -15.52
CA PRO A 42 -28.00 17.21 -16.69
C PRO A 42 -28.47 16.23 -17.77
N PRO A 43 -29.43 16.60 -18.64
CA PRO A 43 -29.95 15.70 -19.69
C PRO A 43 -28.88 15.07 -20.56
N ALA A 44 -27.75 15.75 -20.79
CA ALA A 44 -26.67 15.28 -21.64
C ALA A 44 -26.03 13.96 -21.16
N VAL A 45 -25.98 13.72 -19.83
CA VAL A 45 -25.36 12.51 -19.26
C VAL A 45 -26.39 11.45 -18.82
N ARG A 46 -27.69 11.78 -18.85
CA ARG A 46 -28.74 10.83 -18.43
C ARG A 46 -28.94 9.65 -19.38
N ASN A 47 -28.43 9.75 -20.61
CA ASN A 47 -28.49 8.70 -21.61
C ASN A 47 -27.25 7.80 -21.58
N ALA A 48 -26.55 7.67 -20.45
CA ALA A 48 -25.47 6.73 -20.27
C ALA A 48 -25.94 5.28 -20.50
N ASP A 49 -25.04 4.42 -21.01
CA ASP A 49 -25.33 3.00 -21.27
C ASP A 49 -25.77 2.26 -20.01
N THR A 50 -25.23 2.68 -18.86
CA THR A 50 -25.58 2.16 -17.54
C THR A 50 -25.85 3.32 -16.58
N THR A 51 -26.89 3.19 -15.75
CA THR A 51 -27.21 4.17 -14.71
C THR A 51 -27.39 3.48 -13.37
N ILE A 52 -26.80 4.05 -12.31
CA ILE A 52 -26.90 3.55 -10.93
C ILE A 52 -27.46 4.65 -10.04
N ASP A 53 -28.68 4.44 -9.54
CA ASP A 53 -29.26 5.25 -8.46
C ASP A 53 -28.72 4.73 -7.13
N VAL A 54 -27.92 5.52 -6.43
CA VAL A 54 -27.30 5.10 -5.16
C VAL A 54 -28.15 5.48 -3.93
N GLY A 55 -29.34 6.06 -4.13
CA GLY A 55 -30.34 6.24 -3.06
C GLY A 55 -29.87 7.08 -1.88
N GLY A 56 -28.99 8.05 -2.08
CA GLY A 56 -28.41 8.90 -1.03
C GLY A 56 -27.18 8.32 -0.34
N ASN A 57 -26.66 7.18 -0.77
CA ASN A 57 -25.39 6.65 -0.27
C ASN A 57 -24.21 7.55 -0.65
N VAL A 58 -23.09 7.37 0.07
CA VAL A 58 -21.85 8.11 -0.21
C VAL A 58 -21.19 7.56 -1.48
N VAL A 59 -20.77 8.46 -2.36
CA VAL A 59 -19.95 8.16 -3.56
C VAL A 59 -18.60 8.81 -3.36
N MET A 60 -17.54 8.02 -3.33
CA MET A 60 -16.19 8.50 -3.04
C MET A 60 -15.13 7.74 -3.84
N PRO A 61 -13.87 8.25 -3.91
CA PRO A 61 -12.77 7.50 -4.52
C PRO A 61 -12.60 6.14 -3.87
N GLY A 62 -12.18 5.16 -4.65
CA GLY A 62 -11.72 3.89 -4.13
C GLY A 62 -10.55 4.07 -3.17
N LEU A 63 -10.54 3.31 -2.08
CA LEU A 63 -9.45 3.29 -1.13
C LEU A 63 -8.24 2.56 -1.72
N ILE A 64 -7.06 2.91 -1.24
CA ILE A 64 -5.79 2.31 -1.66
C ILE A 64 -5.13 1.70 -0.43
N ASN A 65 -4.99 0.37 -0.46
CA ASN A 65 -4.23 -0.37 0.53
C ASN A 65 -2.77 -0.38 0.11
N ALA A 66 -1.98 0.53 0.68
CA ALA A 66 -0.62 0.80 0.21
C ALA A 66 0.45 -0.19 0.69
N HIS A 67 0.06 -1.27 1.39
CA HIS A 67 0.96 -2.35 1.82
C HIS A 67 0.17 -3.56 2.30
N THR A 68 0.45 -4.72 1.74
CA THR A 68 -0.04 -6.00 2.22
C THR A 68 0.89 -7.15 1.81
N HIS A 69 0.65 -8.32 2.40
CA HIS A 69 1.25 -9.61 2.06
C HIS A 69 0.16 -10.63 1.85
N LEU A 70 -0.33 -10.78 0.63
CA LEU A 70 -1.54 -11.56 0.34
C LEU A 70 -1.41 -13.05 0.66
N PHE A 71 -0.20 -13.63 0.55
CA PHE A 71 0.03 -15.03 0.92
C PHE A 71 -0.28 -15.30 2.42
N GLN A 72 -0.15 -14.29 3.28
CA GLN A 72 -0.44 -14.38 4.71
C GLN A 72 -1.93 -14.59 5.01
N THR A 73 -2.81 -14.59 4.00
CA THR A 73 -4.22 -14.98 4.18
C THR A 73 -4.35 -16.36 4.84
N PHE A 74 -3.39 -17.27 4.62
CA PHE A 74 -3.34 -18.58 5.26
C PHE A 74 -2.64 -18.57 6.63
N ALA A 75 -2.06 -17.45 7.05
CA ALA A 75 -1.40 -17.30 8.35
C ALA A 75 -2.30 -16.63 9.41
N ARG A 76 -3.55 -16.33 9.09
CA ARG A 76 -4.49 -15.69 10.04
C ARG A 76 -4.65 -16.48 11.31
N GLY A 77 -4.62 -15.77 12.46
CA GLY A 77 -4.79 -16.39 13.79
C GLY A 77 -3.62 -17.25 14.22
N THR A 78 -2.46 -17.15 13.55
CA THR A 78 -1.22 -17.80 13.95
C THR A 78 -0.28 -16.79 14.59
N GLY A 79 0.22 -17.10 15.79
CA GLY A 79 1.22 -16.23 16.44
C GLY A 79 0.68 -14.94 17.07
N ASP A 80 -0.58 -14.93 17.51
CA ASP A 80 -1.27 -13.76 18.06
C ASP A 80 -0.54 -13.07 19.23
N ASP A 81 0.28 -13.78 20.01
CA ASP A 81 0.98 -13.30 21.20
C ASP A 81 2.50 -13.14 21.00
N LEU A 82 2.97 -13.03 19.75
CA LEU A 82 4.40 -12.99 19.44
C LEU A 82 4.85 -11.59 18.97
N PRO A 83 6.03 -11.10 19.42
CA PRO A 83 6.64 -9.91 18.81
C PRO A 83 7.17 -10.23 17.41
N LEU A 84 7.36 -9.20 16.57
CA LEU A 84 7.67 -9.30 15.14
C LEU A 84 8.65 -10.42 14.76
N LEU A 85 9.87 -10.43 15.31
CA LEU A 85 10.90 -11.39 14.87
C LEU A 85 10.54 -12.84 15.23
N GLU A 86 9.94 -13.07 16.42
CA GLU A 86 9.45 -14.38 16.78
C GLU A 86 8.20 -14.78 15.98
N TRP A 87 7.35 -13.81 15.64
CA TRP A 87 6.19 -14.02 14.79
C TRP A 87 6.61 -14.42 13.36
N ILE A 88 7.61 -13.76 12.79
CA ILE A 88 8.19 -14.15 11.49
C ILE A 88 8.63 -15.62 11.55
N ASP A 89 9.44 -15.99 12.55
CA ASP A 89 10.01 -17.35 12.64
C ASP A 89 8.96 -18.43 12.88
N LYS A 90 7.97 -18.16 13.74
CA LYS A 90 7.04 -19.19 14.21
C LYS A 90 5.72 -19.23 13.47
N ALA A 91 5.27 -18.12 12.89
CA ALA A 91 4.00 -18.03 12.20
C ALA A 91 4.15 -17.88 10.68
N ILE A 92 5.07 -17.05 10.20
CA ILE A 92 5.17 -16.72 8.79
C ILE A 92 6.08 -17.67 8.02
N LEU A 93 7.28 -17.97 8.53
CA LEU A 93 8.22 -18.85 7.83
C LEU A 93 7.66 -20.23 7.53
N PRO A 94 6.94 -20.93 8.46
CA PRO A 94 6.35 -22.22 8.14
C PRO A 94 5.38 -22.20 6.96
N VAL A 95 4.67 -21.10 6.77
CA VAL A 95 3.79 -20.90 5.59
C VAL A 95 4.65 -20.58 4.37
N ALA A 96 5.53 -19.59 4.48
CA ALA A 96 6.35 -19.06 3.39
C ALA A 96 7.24 -20.14 2.73
N GLU A 97 7.79 -21.07 3.54
CA GLU A 97 8.67 -22.15 3.07
C GLU A 97 7.94 -23.31 2.39
N ASN A 98 6.64 -23.43 2.58
CA ASN A 98 5.88 -24.60 2.12
C ASN A 98 4.74 -24.27 1.15
N ILE A 99 4.35 -23.01 1.03
CA ILE A 99 3.24 -22.58 0.19
C ILE A 99 3.57 -22.74 -1.30
N THR A 100 2.65 -23.30 -2.06
CA THR A 100 2.75 -23.47 -3.51
C THR A 100 2.19 -22.25 -4.26
N SER A 101 2.52 -22.12 -5.55
CA SER A 101 1.97 -21.03 -6.39
C SER A 101 0.44 -21.09 -6.53
N ASP A 102 -0.16 -22.29 -6.55
CA ASP A 102 -1.62 -22.44 -6.57
C ASP A 102 -2.27 -21.97 -5.25
N GLU A 103 -1.62 -22.23 -4.12
CA GLU A 103 -2.06 -21.73 -2.82
C GLU A 103 -1.86 -20.23 -2.70
N ILE A 104 -0.74 -19.68 -3.21
CA ILE A 104 -0.52 -18.22 -3.30
C ILE A 104 -1.60 -17.57 -4.15
N TYR A 105 -1.94 -18.14 -5.31
CA TYR A 105 -3.04 -17.65 -6.14
C TYR A 105 -4.36 -17.64 -5.36
N ALA A 106 -4.69 -18.69 -4.63
CA ALA A 106 -5.92 -18.76 -3.85
C ALA A 106 -5.93 -17.75 -2.69
N ALA A 107 -4.80 -17.62 -1.97
CA ALA A 107 -4.62 -16.67 -0.89
C ALA A 107 -4.73 -15.22 -1.39
N ALA A 108 -4.05 -14.90 -2.50
CA ALA A 108 -4.09 -13.59 -3.13
C ALA A 108 -5.50 -13.24 -3.59
N LYS A 109 -6.17 -14.17 -4.27
CA LYS A 109 -7.54 -13.96 -4.74
C LYS A 109 -8.52 -13.69 -3.59
N LEU A 110 -8.42 -14.44 -2.49
CA LEU A 110 -9.26 -14.23 -1.30
C LEU A 110 -8.97 -12.87 -0.65
N GLY A 111 -7.70 -12.53 -0.44
CA GLY A 111 -7.30 -11.24 0.13
C GLY A 111 -7.71 -10.05 -0.73
N LEU A 112 -7.60 -10.15 -2.06
CA LEU A 112 -8.04 -9.11 -2.99
C LEU A 112 -9.57 -8.94 -3.01
N ILE A 113 -10.34 -10.04 -2.93
CA ILE A 113 -11.80 -9.96 -2.79
C ILE A 113 -12.18 -9.24 -1.49
N GLU A 114 -11.49 -9.51 -0.40
CA GLU A 114 -11.71 -8.83 0.88
C GLU A 114 -11.37 -7.33 0.79
N ASN A 115 -10.25 -6.98 0.16
CA ASN A 115 -9.87 -5.58 -0.13
C ASN A 115 -10.99 -4.85 -0.91
N ILE A 116 -11.45 -5.41 -2.04
CA ILE A 116 -12.52 -4.79 -2.84
C ILE A 116 -13.81 -4.65 -2.03
N ARG A 117 -14.19 -5.65 -1.25
CA ARG A 117 -15.39 -5.61 -0.40
C ARG A 117 -15.31 -4.57 0.71
N SER A 118 -14.11 -4.22 1.16
CA SER A 118 -13.85 -3.12 2.12
C SER A 118 -13.58 -1.78 1.43
N GLY A 119 -13.74 -1.70 0.11
CA GLY A 119 -13.60 -0.46 -0.66
C GLY A 119 -12.20 -0.17 -1.19
N ALA A 120 -11.22 -1.04 -0.98
CA ALA A 120 -9.89 -0.88 -1.57
C ALA A 120 -9.89 -1.37 -3.03
N THR A 121 -9.80 -0.45 -3.98
CA THR A 121 -9.75 -0.73 -5.42
C THR A 121 -8.34 -0.95 -5.94
N SER A 122 -7.33 -0.48 -5.20
CA SER A 122 -5.91 -0.62 -5.49
C SER A 122 -5.18 -1.17 -4.28
N VAL A 123 -4.18 -2.04 -4.53
CA VAL A 123 -3.38 -2.70 -3.48
C VAL A 123 -1.91 -2.64 -3.87
N LEU A 124 -1.02 -2.33 -2.92
CA LEU A 124 0.41 -2.63 -3.06
C LEU A 124 0.70 -3.93 -2.31
N GLU A 125 1.06 -4.94 -3.08
CA GLU A 125 1.47 -6.26 -2.58
C GLU A 125 2.98 -6.34 -2.48
N HIS A 126 3.52 -6.63 -1.30
CA HIS A 126 4.94 -6.88 -1.11
C HIS A 126 5.19 -8.38 -1.08
N GLN A 127 5.44 -8.97 -2.26
CA GLN A 127 5.57 -10.41 -2.46
C GLN A 127 7.02 -10.85 -2.41
N TYR A 128 7.39 -11.68 -1.43
CA TYR A 128 8.75 -12.18 -1.23
C TYR A 128 8.88 -13.72 -1.18
N ILE A 129 7.82 -14.44 -1.57
CA ILE A 129 7.85 -15.91 -1.60
C ILE A 129 8.53 -16.42 -2.87
N ARG A 130 9.44 -17.38 -2.72
CA ARG A 130 10.25 -17.93 -3.82
C ARG A 130 9.68 -19.18 -4.49
N ALA A 131 8.41 -19.51 -4.30
CA ALA A 131 7.78 -20.62 -5.02
C ALA A 131 7.73 -20.31 -6.54
N ASP A 132 7.99 -21.31 -7.36
CA ASP A 132 7.95 -21.16 -8.83
C ASP A 132 6.58 -20.63 -9.29
N GLY A 133 6.57 -19.50 -10.02
CA GLY A 133 5.35 -18.88 -10.51
C GLY A 133 4.55 -18.13 -9.43
N ALA A 134 5.14 -17.81 -8.28
CA ALA A 134 4.47 -17.10 -7.19
C ALA A 134 4.05 -15.67 -7.59
N ASP A 135 4.95 -14.92 -8.20
CA ASP A 135 4.70 -13.54 -8.61
C ASP A 135 3.61 -13.46 -9.69
N GLU A 136 3.66 -14.36 -10.68
CA GLU A 136 2.63 -14.47 -11.73
C GLU A 136 1.27 -14.93 -11.18
N ALA A 137 1.27 -15.78 -10.15
CA ALA A 137 0.05 -16.23 -9.50
C ALA A 137 -0.70 -15.06 -8.84
N VAL A 138 0.02 -14.16 -8.18
CA VAL A 138 -0.52 -12.93 -7.60
C VAL A 138 -1.04 -11.98 -8.68
N CYS A 139 -0.26 -11.73 -9.75
CA CYS A 139 -0.68 -10.89 -10.87
C CYS A 139 -1.97 -11.42 -11.53
N ARG A 140 -2.04 -12.72 -11.79
CA ARG A 140 -3.22 -13.39 -12.34
C ARG A 140 -4.44 -13.24 -11.43
N ALA A 141 -4.27 -13.43 -10.12
CA ALA A 141 -5.35 -13.25 -9.15
C ALA A 141 -5.89 -11.82 -9.18
N ALA A 142 -5.03 -10.81 -9.27
CA ALA A 142 -5.43 -9.40 -9.32
C ALA A 142 -6.24 -9.08 -10.59
N LEU A 143 -5.80 -9.55 -11.76
CA LEU A 143 -6.54 -9.35 -13.00
C LEU A 143 -7.92 -10.03 -12.97
N GLU A 144 -8.01 -11.25 -12.46
CA GLU A 144 -9.29 -11.98 -12.38
C GLU A 144 -10.28 -11.36 -11.40
N VAL A 145 -9.81 -10.82 -10.27
CA VAL A 145 -10.64 -10.09 -9.31
C VAL A 145 -11.02 -8.70 -9.85
N GLY A 146 -10.19 -8.14 -10.73
CA GLY A 146 -10.37 -6.80 -11.31
C GLY A 146 -9.77 -5.69 -10.45
N SER A 147 -8.88 -6.01 -9.51
CA SER A 147 -8.16 -5.04 -8.69
C SER A 147 -7.03 -4.38 -9.47
N ARG A 148 -6.71 -3.11 -9.16
CA ARG A 148 -5.39 -2.56 -9.48
C ARG A 148 -4.39 -3.09 -8.48
N MET A 149 -3.17 -3.32 -8.92
CA MET A 149 -2.12 -3.80 -8.05
C MET A 149 -0.76 -3.26 -8.46
N VAL A 150 -0.01 -2.78 -7.48
CA VAL A 150 1.43 -2.65 -7.54
C VAL A 150 2.02 -3.87 -6.86
N LEU A 151 2.78 -4.68 -7.59
CA LEU A 151 3.53 -5.78 -7.03
C LEU A 151 4.96 -5.34 -6.79
N ALA A 152 5.33 -5.08 -5.54
CA ALA A 152 6.70 -4.88 -5.11
C ALA A 152 7.33 -6.27 -4.95
N ARG A 153 8.19 -6.66 -5.91
CA ARG A 153 8.86 -7.94 -5.88
C ARG A 153 9.89 -7.96 -4.75
N GLY A 154 9.54 -8.68 -3.68
CA GLY A 154 10.33 -8.77 -2.46
C GLY A 154 11.66 -9.49 -2.68
N TRP A 155 12.69 -9.06 -1.96
CA TRP A 155 14.03 -9.63 -2.06
C TRP A 155 14.78 -9.57 -0.71
N THR A 156 15.53 -10.62 -0.43
CA THR A 156 16.44 -10.69 0.73
C THR A 156 17.63 -11.60 0.38
N ASP A 157 18.83 -11.27 0.87
CA ASP A 157 20.05 -12.08 0.73
C ASP A 157 20.72 -12.41 2.07
N LEU A 158 20.23 -11.84 3.17
CA LEU A 158 20.80 -12.01 4.50
C LEU A 158 19.88 -12.79 5.47
N HIS A 159 18.75 -13.28 4.99
CA HIS A 159 17.82 -14.01 5.84
C HIS A 159 18.39 -15.39 6.22
N HIS A 160 18.01 -15.91 7.41
CA HIS A 160 18.46 -17.23 7.86
C HIS A 160 17.79 -18.40 7.10
N SER A 161 16.59 -18.20 6.55
CA SER A 161 15.91 -19.21 5.73
C SER A 161 16.45 -19.20 4.30
N SER A 162 17.14 -20.27 3.92
CA SER A 162 17.65 -20.43 2.55
C SER A 162 16.54 -20.52 1.49
N ALA A 163 15.30 -20.82 1.89
CA ALA A 163 14.17 -20.88 0.99
C ALA A 163 13.67 -19.47 0.54
N LEU A 164 14.04 -18.43 1.28
CA LEU A 164 13.67 -17.05 0.97
C LEU A 164 14.81 -16.23 0.38
N VAL A 165 16.06 -16.71 0.51
CA VAL A 165 17.25 -16.03 0.01
C VAL A 165 17.34 -16.21 -1.50
N GLU A 166 17.66 -15.12 -2.19
CA GLU A 166 17.91 -15.08 -3.62
C GLU A 166 19.17 -14.26 -3.90
N SER A 167 20.02 -14.70 -4.81
CA SER A 167 21.18 -13.93 -5.21
C SER A 167 20.79 -12.65 -5.95
N ILE A 168 21.68 -11.66 -5.96
CA ILE A 168 21.45 -10.38 -6.66
C ILE A 168 21.18 -10.61 -8.16
N ASP A 169 21.91 -11.54 -8.79
CA ASP A 169 21.76 -11.84 -10.23
C ASP A 169 20.41 -12.51 -10.52
N GLU A 170 19.98 -13.47 -9.67
CA GLU A 170 18.69 -14.14 -9.79
C GLU A 170 17.55 -13.14 -9.61
N PHE A 171 17.60 -12.32 -8.55
CA PHE A 171 16.62 -11.26 -8.29
C PHE A 171 16.51 -10.29 -9.47
N THR A 172 17.65 -9.78 -9.96
CA THR A 172 17.67 -8.83 -11.06
C THR A 172 17.01 -9.42 -12.30
N SER A 173 17.45 -10.62 -12.70
CA SER A 173 16.93 -11.30 -13.89
C SER A 173 15.44 -11.61 -13.77
N ALA A 174 14.98 -12.10 -12.62
CA ALA A 174 13.58 -12.44 -12.39
C ALA A 174 12.70 -11.17 -12.38
N THR A 175 13.17 -10.08 -11.77
CA THR A 175 12.43 -8.81 -11.74
C THR A 175 12.32 -8.19 -13.14
N GLU A 176 13.37 -8.22 -13.95
CA GLU A 176 13.33 -7.76 -15.36
C GLU A 176 12.34 -8.58 -16.20
N ILE A 177 12.29 -9.89 -16.00
CA ILE A 177 11.34 -10.78 -16.68
C ILE A 177 9.91 -10.43 -16.25
N LEU A 178 9.67 -10.38 -14.95
CA LEU A 178 8.35 -10.06 -14.39
C LEU A 178 7.85 -8.70 -14.87
N HIS A 179 8.69 -7.67 -14.81
CA HIS A 179 8.36 -6.33 -15.28
C HIS A 179 8.02 -6.35 -16.79
N ARG A 180 8.82 -7.00 -17.61
CA ARG A 180 8.56 -7.07 -19.06
C ARG A 180 7.22 -7.77 -19.39
N GLU A 181 6.83 -8.76 -18.60
CA GLU A 181 5.65 -9.59 -18.87
C GLU A 181 4.36 -9.04 -18.27
N TRP A 182 4.46 -8.36 -17.14
CA TRP A 182 3.29 -7.98 -16.35
C TRP A 182 3.11 -6.47 -16.15
N ASP A 183 4.17 -5.66 -16.26
CA ASP A 183 4.01 -4.22 -16.07
C ASP A 183 3.10 -3.62 -17.14
N GLY A 184 2.10 -2.86 -16.74
CA GLY A 184 1.06 -2.33 -17.63
C GLY A 184 -0.03 -3.32 -18.02
N ALA A 185 0.00 -4.57 -17.53
CA ALA A 185 -1.01 -5.57 -17.90
C ALA A 185 -2.43 -5.08 -17.55
N ASP A 186 -3.31 -5.11 -18.54
CA ASP A 186 -4.69 -4.60 -18.49
C ASP A 186 -4.82 -3.16 -17.91
N ALA A 187 -3.76 -2.36 -18.02
CA ALA A 187 -3.60 -1.05 -17.39
C ALA A 187 -3.87 -1.05 -15.86
N ARG A 188 -3.62 -2.17 -15.17
CA ARG A 188 -3.91 -2.36 -13.75
C ARG A 188 -2.74 -2.89 -12.94
N ILE A 189 -1.78 -3.58 -13.54
CA ILE A 189 -0.63 -4.15 -12.86
C ILE A 189 0.58 -3.24 -13.05
N ARG A 190 1.32 -2.99 -11.98
CA ARG A 190 2.63 -2.36 -12.01
C ARG A 190 3.60 -3.21 -11.21
N ILE A 191 4.86 -3.23 -11.63
CA ILE A 191 5.92 -4.01 -10.98
C ILE A 191 6.94 -3.05 -10.41
N GLU A 192 7.29 -3.23 -9.12
CA GLU A 192 8.31 -2.46 -8.40
C GLU A 192 9.35 -3.38 -7.77
N THR A 193 10.49 -2.82 -7.36
CA THR A 193 11.47 -3.53 -6.55
C THR A 193 11.11 -3.44 -5.07
N GLY A 194 11.35 -4.52 -4.31
CA GLY A 194 10.95 -4.60 -2.91
C GLY A 194 12.02 -5.21 -2.00
N PRO A 195 13.18 -4.54 -1.70
CA PRO A 195 14.05 -5.04 -0.65
C PRO A 195 13.24 -5.19 0.64
N VAL A 196 13.23 -6.41 1.23
CA VAL A 196 12.23 -6.75 2.26
C VAL A 196 12.36 -5.85 3.48
N ALA A 197 13.56 -5.70 4.00
CA ALA A 197 13.83 -4.81 5.15
C ALA A 197 15.32 -4.52 5.24
N PRO A 198 15.75 -3.40 5.84
CA PRO A 198 17.16 -3.06 5.99
C PRO A 198 18.03 -4.14 6.65
N TRP A 199 17.48 -4.87 7.61
CA TRP A 199 18.20 -5.97 8.27
C TRP A 199 18.34 -7.24 7.42
N GLY A 200 17.47 -7.44 6.45
CA GLY A 200 17.41 -8.62 5.59
C GLY A 200 18.15 -8.49 4.26
N CYS A 201 18.68 -7.30 3.95
CA CYS A 201 19.32 -7.01 2.67
C CYS A 201 20.74 -6.48 2.84
N SER A 202 21.67 -6.90 1.97
CA SER A 202 23.02 -6.35 1.92
C SER A 202 23.00 -4.94 1.30
N ASP A 203 24.08 -4.18 1.57
CA ASP A 203 24.26 -2.85 0.97
C ASP A 203 24.31 -2.94 -0.56
N GLU A 204 25.08 -3.92 -1.09
CA GLU A 204 25.22 -4.16 -2.53
C GLU A 204 23.86 -4.47 -3.19
N GLY A 205 23.07 -5.37 -2.59
CA GLY A 205 21.77 -5.73 -3.12
C GLY A 205 20.77 -4.60 -3.03
N THR A 206 20.78 -3.85 -1.93
CA THR A 206 19.89 -2.69 -1.76
C THR A 206 20.20 -1.60 -2.80
N VAL A 207 21.48 -1.30 -3.07
CA VAL A 207 21.89 -0.39 -4.15
C VAL A 207 21.52 -0.94 -5.51
N THR A 208 21.60 -2.26 -5.71
CA THR A 208 21.18 -2.90 -6.96
C THR A 208 19.66 -2.75 -7.16
N CYS A 209 18.85 -2.90 -6.10
CA CYS A 209 17.40 -2.60 -6.17
C CYS A 209 17.11 -1.17 -6.67
N ARG A 210 17.85 -0.16 -6.15
CA ARG A 210 17.72 1.23 -6.62
C ARG A 210 18.12 1.38 -8.09
N SER A 211 19.23 0.74 -8.47
CA SER A 211 19.71 0.80 -9.85
C SER A 211 18.71 0.18 -10.83
N LEU A 212 18.14 -0.96 -10.44
CA LEU A 212 17.12 -1.68 -11.22
C LEU A 212 15.82 -0.86 -11.30
N ALA A 213 15.36 -0.28 -10.19
CA ALA A 213 14.19 0.59 -10.19
C ALA A 213 14.36 1.78 -11.14
N ASN A 214 15.53 2.43 -11.14
CA ASN A 214 15.85 3.51 -12.08
C ASN A 214 15.86 3.03 -13.54
N GLN A 215 16.41 1.84 -13.81
CA GLN A 215 16.44 1.24 -15.15
C GLN A 215 15.03 0.94 -15.67
N LEU A 216 14.17 0.39 -14.83
CA LEU A 216 12.80 0.00 -15.17
C LEU A 216 11.81 1.17 -15.09
N GLY A 217 12.18 2.29 -14.47
CA GLY A 217 11.31 3.43 -14.25
C GLY A 217 10.20 3.15 -13.22
N CYS A 218 10.49 2.34 -12.21
CA CYS A 218 9.55 1.93 -11.19
C CYS A 218 9.97 2.38 -9.78
N GLY A 219 9.09 2.17 -8.78
CA GLY A 219 9.34 2.53 -7.39
C GLY A 219 10.10 1.46 -6.59
N ILE A 220 10.34 1.80 -5.31
CA ILE A 220 10.93 0.91 -4.32
C ILE A 220 10.03 0.87 -3.09
N HIS A 221 9.68 -0.34 -2.66
CA HIS A 221 8.92 -0.57 -1.44
C HIS A 221 9.74 -1.37 -0.42
N THR A 222 9.78 -0.94 0.85
CA THR A 222 10.51 -1.64 1.91
C THR A 222 9.90 -1.42 3.29
N HIS A 223 10.04 -2.39 4.19
CA HIS A 223 9.78 -2.16 5.62
C HIS A 223 10.88 -1.27 6.20
N CYS A 224 10.53 -0.41 7.14
CA CYS A 224 11.48 0.52 7.75
C CYS A 224 11.15 0.79 9.22
N ALA A 225 12.12 0.55 10.10
CA ALA A 225 12.09 0.93 11.51
C ALA A 225 10.76 0.57 12.22
N GLU A 226 10.25 -0.64 11.99
CA GLU A 226 8.99 -1.07 12.57
C GLU A 226 9.10 -1.27 14.08
N THR A 227 10.19 -1.92 14.54
CA THR A 227 10.42 -2.20 15.95
C THR A 227 11.74 -1.62 16.47
N GLN A 228 11.85 -1.44 17.79
CA GLN A 228 13.13 -1.05 18.42
C GLN A 228 14.22 -2.09 18.19
N ALA A 229 13.88 -3.37 18.12
CA ALA A 229 14.82 -4.43 17.87
C ALA A 229 15.49 -4.28 16.50
N GLU A 230 14.73 -3.95 15.46
CA GLU A 230 15.25 -3.72 14.12
C GLU A 230 16.15 -2.50 14.05
N VAL A 231 15.80 -1.40 14.72
CA VAL A 231 16.68 -0.23 14.84
C VAL A 231 18.00 -0.60 15.52
N ALA A 232 17.95 -1.40 16.60
CA ALA A 232 19.14 -1.88 17.28
C ALA A 232 20.03 -2.76 16.36
N MET A 233 19.42 -3.62 15.54
CA MET A 233 20.15 -4.42 14.53
C MET A 233 20.87 -3.53 13.51
N GLY A 234 20.26 -2.46 13.03
CA GLY A 234 20.90 -1.50 12.12
C GLY A 234 22.09 -0.80 12.77
N LEU A 235 21.92 -0.31 13.99
CA LEU A 235 22.99 0.32 14.75
C LEU A 235 24.17 -0.63 15.06
N GLU A 236 23.88 -1.89 15.34
CA GLU A 236 24.91 -2.92 15.56
C GLU A 236 25.67 -3.26 14.27
N ARG A 237 24.94 -3.37 13.16
CA ARG A 237 25.49 -3.80 11.88
C ARG A 237 26.38 -2.75 11.23
N ASN A 238 25.91 -1.50 11.15
CA ASN A 238 26.58 -0.43 10.38
C ASN A 238 26.67 0.92 11.11
N GLY A 239 26.21 1.00 12.36
CA GLY A 239 26.26 2.23 13.17
C GLY A 239 25.23 3.27 12.76
N LEU A 240 24.26 2.92 11.91
CA LEU A 240 23.22 3.81 11.39
C LEU A 240 21.82 3.31 11.75
N ARG A 241 20.89 4.24 11.89
CA ARG A 241 19.46 3.93 11.96
C ARG A 241 18.94 3.62 10.55
N HIS A 242 17.76 3.04 10.44
CA HIS A 242 17.27 2.51 9.16
C HIS A 242 17.14 3.57 8.07
N VAL A 243 16.54 4.72 8.38
CA VAL A 243 16.36 5.80 7.40
C VAL A 243 17.68 6.44 7.02
N GLU A 244 18.58 6.64 8.00
CA GLU A 244 19.95 7.14 7.75
C GLU A 244 20.73 6.20 6.80
N TRP A 245 20.60 4.89 7.00
CA TRP A 245 21.24 3.89 6.15
C TRP A 245 20.66 3.90 4.73
N LEU A 246 19.34 3.97 4.58
CA LEU A 246 18.67 4.08 3.27
C LEU A 246 19.07 5.38 2.55
N ASP A 247 19.17 6.50 3.27
CA ASP A 247 19.64 7.78 2.71
C ASP A 247 21.09 7.68 2.23
N GLN A 248 21.99 7.12 3.06
CA GLN A 248 23.40 6.92 2.70
C GLN A 248 23.57 6.05 1.45
N LEU A 249 22.71 5.05 1.23
CA LEU A 249 22.70 4.20 0.04
C LEU A 249 21.99 4.84 -1.16
N GLY A 250 21.43 6.04 -1.02
CA GLY A 250 20.71 6.74 -2.09
C GLY A 250 19.36 6.09 -2.46
N ILE A 251 18.73 5.42 -1.49
CA ILE A 251 17.43 4.74 -1.71
C ILE A 251 16.28 5.72 -1.60
N LEU A 252 16.37 6.70 -0.69
CA LEU A 252 15.29 7.64 -0.46
C LEU A 252 15.02 8.50 -1.69
N GLY A 253 13.75 8.62 -2.06
CA GLY A 253 13.29 9.42 -3.19
C GLY A 253 11.77 9.48 -3.25
N PRO A 254 11.19 10.30 -4.14
CA PRO A 254 9.74 10.44 -4.26
C PRO A 254 9.03 9.16 -4.73
N ASP A 255 9.78 8.19 -5.22
CA ASP A 255 9.36 6.87 -5.66
C ASP A 255 9.66 5.77 -4.63
N THR A 256 9.98 6.15 -3.39
CA THR A 256 10.28 5.20 -2.28
C THR A 256 9.13 5.19 -1.28
N GLN A 257 8.66 3.99 -0.91
CA GLN A 257 7.62 3.79 0.08
C GLN A 257 8.20 3.03 1.29
N LEU A 258 8.09 3.64 2.47
CA LEU A 258 8.60 3.13 3.73
C LEU A 258 7.44 2.60 4.59
N ALA A 259 7.27 1.27 4.67
CA ALA A 259 6.23 0.66 5.48
C ALA A 259 6.56 0.75 6.97
N HIS A 260 5.53 0.93 7.81
CA HIS A 260 5.53 1.08 9.26
C HIS A 260 6.14 2.39 9.76
N THR A 261 7.44 2.59 9.63
CA THR A 261 8.20 3.80 10.04
C THR A 261 7.83 4.28 11.45
N VAL A 262 7.88 3.34 12.42
CA VAL A 262 7.44 3.56 13.81
C VAL A 262 8.52 4.23 14.65
N TRP A 263 9.74 3.69 14.61
CA TRP A 263 10.84 4.10 15.49
C TRP A 263 11.84 4.99 14.76
N VAL A 264 11.38 6.16 14.35
CA VAL A 264 12.18 7.20 13.69
C VAL A 264 12.36 8.40 14.63
N ASP A 265 13.50 9.06 14.54
CA ASP A 265 13.79 10.30 15.26
C ASP A 265 13.59 11.55 14.38
N GLU A 266 13.83 12.72 14.96
CA GLU A 266 13.66 14.02 14.29
C GLU A 266 14.55 14.15 13.03
N HIS A 267 15.78 13.62 13.09
CA HIS A 267 16.70 13.66 11.95
C HIS A 267 16.21 12.77 10.81
N GLU A 268 15.75 11.56 11.12
CA GLU A 268 15.18 10.63 10.14
C GLU A 268 13.90 11.20 9.50
N LEU A 269 13.05 11.87 10.29
CA LEU A 269 11.87 12.57 9.76
C LEU A 269 12.26 13.71 8.79
N ASP A 270 13.35 14.43 9.06
CA ASP A 270 13.87 15.45 8.15
C ASP A 270 14.40 14.82 6.85
N LEU A 271 15.09 13.66 6.91
CA LEU A 271 15.55 12.94 5.73
C LEU A 271 14.36 12.48 4.85
N ILE A 272 13.33 11.91 5.45
CA ILE A 272 12.12 11.47 4.73
C ILE A 272 11.44 12.68 4.07
N ALA A 273 11.23 13.78 4.81
CA ALA A 273 10.60 14.98 4.29
C ALA A 273 11.37 15.60 3.11
N ASN A 274 12.70 15.66 3.22
CA ASN A 274 13.56 16.26 2.20
C ASN A 274 13.70 15.38 0.95
N SER A 275 13.62 14.06 1.08
CA SER A 275 13.73 13.14 -0.05
C SER A 275 12.45 13.04 -0.87
N GLY A 276 11.30 13.37 -0.28
CA GLY A 276 9.98 13.14 -0.87
C GLY A 276 9.47 11.70 -0.76
N ALA A 277 10.17 10.84 -0.02
CA ALA A 277 9.72 9.47 0.24
C ALA A 277 8.39 9.46 0.98
N SER A 278 7.55 8.46 0.69
CA SER A 278 6.26 8.26 1.32
C SER A 278 6.37 7.30 2.50
N VAL A 279 5.58 7.51 3.54
CA VAL A 279 5.41 6.57 4.65
C VAL A 279 4.09 5.80 4.48
N VAL A 280 4.12 4.50 4.71
CA VAL A 280 2.93 3.64 4.66
C VAL A 280 2.59 3.17 6.07
N HIS A 281 1.55 3.75 6.65
CA HIS A 281 1.14 3.49 8.03
C HIS A 281 0.26 2.25 8.14
N CYS A 282 0.69 1.28 8.95
CA CYS A 282 0.00 0.02 9.22
C CYS A 282 -0.51 -0.05 10.68
N PRO A 283 -1.53 0.72 11.08
CA PRO A 283 -1.86 0.93 12.48
C PRO A 283 -2.28 -0.35 13.21
N VAL A 284 -3.05 -1.22 12.56
CA VAL A 284 -3.55 -2.47 13.18
C VAL A 284 -2.41 -3.46 13.40
N SER A 285 -1.55 -3.66 12.39
CA SER A 285 -0.38 -4.53 12.50
C SER A 285 0.60 -4.02 13.57
N ASN A 286 0.88 -2.71 13.60
CA ASN A 286 1.75 -2.13 14.63
C ASN A 286 1.22 -2.36 16.06
N MET A 287 -0.11 -2.36 16.26
CA MET A 287 -0.72 -2.71 17.54
C MET A 287 -0.69 -4.21 17.80
N TYR A 288 -0.99 -5.02 16.79
CA TYR A 288 -1.05 -6.47 16.88
C TYR A 288 0.29 -7.09 17.30
N LEU A 289 1.38 -6.65 16.67
CA LEU A 289 2.75 -7.10 16.95
C LEU A 289 3.42 -6.30 18.08
N ALA A 290 2.69 -5.36 18.72
CA ALA A 290 3.22 -4.44 19.73
C ALA A 290 4.47 -3.66 19.24
N SER A 291 4.54 -3.35 17.94
CA SER A 291 5.66 -2.65 17.31
C SER A 291 5.80 -1.22 17.86
N GLY A 292 4.69 -0.54 18.14
CA GLY A 292 4.68 0.81 18.69
C GLY A 292 3.71 1.75 17.99
N VAL A 293 3.87 3.06 18.22
CA VAL A 293 3.03 4.11 17.63
C VAL A 293 3.87 5.00 16.72
N ALA A 294 3.62 4.93 15.42
CA ALA A 294 4.30 5.78 14.45
C ALA A 294 3.93 7.27 14.66
N PRO A 295 4.87 8.23 14.49
CA PRO A 295 4.64 9.65 14.74
C PRO A 295 3.88 10.35 13.60
N ILE A 296 2.69 9.84 13.25
CA ILE A 296 1.91 10.26 12.08
C ILE A 296 1.57 11.75 12.12
N ALA A 297 1.18 12.27 13.29
CA ALA A 297 0.88 13.69 13.44
C ALA A 297 2.08 14.58 13.11
N GLU A 298 3.30 14.14 13.46
CA GLU A 298 4.54 14.85 13.14
C GLU A 298 4.87 14.76 11.64
N MET A 299 4.71 13.57 11.05
CA MET A 299 4.92 13.36 9.62
C MET A 299 4.02 14.27 8.78
N LEU A 300 2.72 14.35 9.10
CA LEU A 300 1.78 15.23 8.40
C LEU A 300 2.14 16.72 8.56
N ARG A 301 2.62 17.15 9.76
CA ARG A 301 3.08 18.53 9.99
C ARG A 301 4.31 18.90 9.14
N ARG A 302 5.15 17.92 8.79
CA ARG A 302 6.32 18.06 7.92
C ARG A 302 5.99 17.90 6.44
N ASN A 303 4.71 17.74 6.09
CA ASN A 303 4.23 17.47 4.73
C ASN A 303 4.81 16.18 4.13
N ILE A 304 5.16 15.21 4.96
CA ILE A 304 5.50 13.86 4.50
C ILE A 304 4.21 13.23 3.97
N THR A 305 4.27 12.64 2.79
CA THR A 305 3.16 11.85 2.25
C THR A 305 2.98 10.61 3.12
N VAL A 306 1.79 10.48 3.72
CA VAL A 306 1.43 9.30 4.52
C VAL A 306 0.29 8.57 3.82
N ALA A 307 0.53 7.32 3.45
CA ALA A 307 -0.48 6.37 2.99
C ALA A 307 -0.96 5.49 4.14
N LEU A 308 -2.13 4.87 3.98
CA LEU A 308 -2.67 3.90 4.95
C LEU A 308 -2.63 2.49 4.35
N ALA A 309 -2.44 1.50 5.22
CA ALA A 309 -2.41 0.11 4.82
C ALA A 309 -2.91 -0.83 5.92
N THR A 310 -3.29 -2.04 5.51
CA THR A 310 -3.70 -3.10 6.42
C THR A 310 -2.54 -3.96 6.89
N ASP A 311 -1.43 -3.99 6.12
CA ASP A 311 -0.42 -5.03 6.22
C ASP A 311 -0.98 -6.42 5.85
N GLY A 312 -0.18 -7.47 6.01
CA GLY A 312 -0.61 -8.83 5.74
C GLY A 312 -1.69 -9.32 6.72
N PRO A 313 -2.61 -10.18 6.26
CA PRO A 313 -3.63 -10.75 7.13
C PRO A 313 -3.10 -11.60 8.30
N GLY A 314 -1.82 -11.97 8.27
CA GLY A 314 -1.16 -12.68 9.39
C GLY A 314 -0.88 -11.79 10.60
N SER A 315 -0.76 -10.48 10.41
CA SER A 315 -0.52 -9.48 11.48
C SER A 315 -1.68 -8.50 11.71
N ASN A 316 -2.82 -8.75 11.06
CA ASN A 316 -4.02 -7.90 11.17
C ASN A 316 -5.32 -8.73 11.34
N ASN A 317 -5.33 -9.97 10.85
CA ASN A 317 -6.51 -10.83 10.71
C ASN A 317 -7.59 -10.29 9.74
N SER A 318 -7.40 -9.11 9.11
CA SER A 318 -8.37 -8.43 8.25
C SER A 318 -7.67 -7.69 7.11
N GLN A 319 -8.39 -7.44 6.02
CA GLN A 319 -7.99 -6.54 4.93
C GLN A 319 -8.96 -5.35 4.81
N ASP A 320 -9.62 -5.00 5.91
CA ASP A 320 -10.61 -3.93 5.96
C ASP A 320 -9.95 -2.56 6.20
N MET A 321 -9.92 -1.74 5.15
CA MET A 321 -9.34 -0.39 5.21
C MET A 321 -10.12 0.55 6.15
N PHE A 322 -11.43 0.37 6.34
CA PHE A 322 -12.20 1.18 7.31
C PHE A 322 -11.82 0.86 8.75
N GLU A 323 -11.50 -0.40 9.05
CA GLU A 323 -10.93 -0.79 10.34
C GLU A 323 -9.56 -0.10 10.54
N GLY A 324 -8.68 -0.15 9.54
CA GLY A 324 -7.39 0.53 9.55
C GLY A 324 -7.52 2.04 9.78
N MET A 325 -8.44 2.71 9.09
CA MET A 325 -8.71 4.14 9.27
C MET A 325 -9.17 4.46 10.70
N LYS A 326 -10.08 3.66 11.26
CA LYS A 326 -10.55 3.83 12.63
C LYS A 326 -9.41 3.64 13.64
N ALA A 327 -8.60 2.61 13.45
CA ALA A 327 -7.44 2.31 14.29
C ALA A 327 -6.42 3.46 14.28
N ALA A 328 -6.08 3.98 13.10
CA ALA A 328 -5.16 5.11 12.94
C ALA A 328 -5.60 6.32 13.78
N ILE A 329 -6.88 6.73 13.69
CA ILE A 329 -7.39 7.88 14.45
C ILE A 329 -7.32 7.63 15.96
N LEU A 330 -7.83 6.49 16.41
CA LEU A 330 -7.97 6.21 17.83
C LEU A 330 -6.61 6.03 18.51
N LEU A 331 -5.65 5.38 17.82
CA LEU A 331 -4.30 5.18 18.31
C LEU A 331 -3.58 6.51 18.53
N GLN A 332 -3.62 7.42 17.55
CA GLN A 332 -3.01 8.75 17.68
C GLN A 332 -3.65 9.57 18.80
N LYS A 333 -4.99 9.57 18.91
CA LYS A 333 -5.70 10.31 19.97
C LYS A 333 -5.33 9.85 21.36
N VAL A 334 -5.27 8.53 21.60
CA VAL A 334 -4.92 8.00 22.91
C VAL A 334 -3.44 8.19 23.22
N HIS A 335 -2.55 8.07 22.23
CA HIS A 335 -1.11 8.27 22.38
C HIS A 335 -0.78 9.72 22.77
N HIS A 336 -1.36 10.69 22.08
CA HIS A 336 -1.13 12.13 22.32
C HIS A 336 -2.00 12.74 23.43
N LEU A 337 -2.99 12.01 23.96
CA LEU A 337 -4.01 12.53 24.88
C LEU A 337 -4.71 13.78 24.33
N ASP A 338 -4.87 13.83 23.00
CA ASP A 338 -5.49 14.94 22.27
C ASP A 338 -6.57 14.41 21.30
N ALA A 339 -7.81 14.80 21.52
CA ALA A 339 -8.94 14.40 20.67
C ALA A 339 -8.92 15.04 19.27
N GLY A 340 -8.14 16.10 19.08
CA GLY A 340 -8.01 16.85 17.82
C GLY A 340 -6.78 16.51 16.99
N VAL A 341 -5.87 15.65 17.47
CA VAL A 341 -4.56 15.39 16.84
C VAL A 341 -4.64 14.86 15.41
N LEU A 342 -5.67 14.07 15.10
CA LEU A 342 -5.93 13.51 13.78
C LEU A 342 -7.44 13.46 13.53
N SER A 343 -7.87 14.00 12.40
CA SER A 343 -9.28 14.06 12.02
C SER A 343 -9.70 12.92 11.08
N PRO A 344 -11.00 12.60 10.96
CA PRO A 344 -11.49 11.62 9.99
C PRO A 344 -11.11 11.96 8.53
N ILE A 345 -11.08 13.25 8.17
CA ILE A 345 -10.73 13.65 6.81
C ILE A 345 -9.23 13.45 6.52
N ASP A 346 -8.37 13.61 7.54
CA ASP A 346 -6.93 13.37 7.35
C ASP A 346 -6.69 11.91 7.03
N VAL A 347 -7.33 10.98 7.78
CA VAL A 347 -7.17 9.55 7.55
C VAL A 347 -7.82 9.10 6.23
N LEU A 348 -8.95 9.70 5.85
CA LEU A 348 -9.55 9.44 4.55
C LEU A 348 -8.62 9.88 3.41
N ARG A 349 -7.94 11.03 3.57
CA ARG A 349 -6.90 11.46 2.62
C ARG A 349 -5.71 10.51 2.58
N MET A 350 -5.27 10.00 3.72
CA MET A 350 -4.21 8.98 3.75
C MET A 350 -4.61 7.72 2.98
N ALA A 351 -5.85 7.25 3.13
CA ALA A 351 -6.36 6.05 2.47
C ALA A 351 -6.65 6.24 0.97
N CYS A 352 -6.80 7.47 0.49
CA CYS A 352 -7.09 7.80 -0.91
C CYS A 352 -5.90 8.52 -1.55
N HIS A 353 -5.73 9.82 -1.30
CA HIS A 353 -4.71 10.65 -1.93
C HIS A 353 -3.29 10.27 -1.50
N GLY A 354 -3.05 10.01 -0.20
CA GLY A 354 -1.76 9.53 0.30
C GLY A 354 -1.40 8.18 -0.33
N GLY A 355 -2.37 7.26 -0.39
CA GLY A 355 -2.18 5.97 -1.05
C GLY A 355 -1.84 6.11 -2.54
N SER A 356 -2.60 6.93 -3.29
CA SER A 356 -2.34 7.12 -4.73
C SER A 356 -0.99 7.78 -5.00
N SER A 357 -0.60 8.75 -4.19
CA SER A 357 0.71 9.40 -4.29
C SER A 357 1.84 8.42 -4.00
N ALA A 358 1.69 7.60 -2.95
CA ALA A 358 2.69 6.61 -2.57
C ALA A 358 2.94 5.57 -3.69
N ILE A 359 1.89 5.11 -4.37
CA ILE A 359 2.01 4.15 -5.47
C ILE A 359 2.29 4.80 -6.84
N GLY A 360 2.64 6.10 -6.88
CA GLY A 360 2.95 6.80 -8.13
C GLY A 360 1.75 7.10 -9.03
N GLU A 361 0.51 7.07 -8.50
CA GLU A 361 -0.74 7.33 -9.23
C GLU A 361 -1.47 8.59 -8.72
N GLY A 362 -0.75 9.49 -8.07
CA GLY A 362 -1.32 10.70 -7.46
C GLY A 362 -2.06 11.62 -8.43
N ASP A 363 -1.75 11.60 -9.72
CA ASP A 363 -2.43 12.38 -10.76
C ASP A 363 -3.71 11.72 -11.27
N SER A 364 -3.86 10.40 -11.11
CA SER A 364 -4.91 9.60 -11.74
C SER A 364 -5.91 8.97 -10.78
N LEU A 365 -5.54 8.77 -9.50
CA LEU A 365 -6.33 8.06 -8.48
C LEU A 365 -6.49 8.89 -7.19
N GLY A 366 -7.30 8.38 -6.26
CA GLY A 366 -7.45 8.90 -4.90
C GLY A 366 -8.35 10.12 -4.78
N ARG A 367 -8.97 10.58 -5.87
CA ARG A 367 -9.94 11.69 -5.91
C ARG A 367 -10.96 11.53 -7.02
N LEU A 368 -12.12 12.17 -6.87
CA LEU A 368 -13.11 12.28 -7.94
C LEU A 368 -12.96 13.63 -8.63
N GLU A 369 -12.24 13.64 -9.75
CA GLU A 369 -12.05 14.82 -10.61
C GLU A 369 -12.14 14.43 -12.08
N GLU A 370 -12.48 15.40 -12.93
CA GLU A 370 -12.52 15.19 -14.38
C GLU A 370 -11.11 14.79 -14.89
N GLY A 371 -11.04 13.73 -15.65
CA GLY A 371 -9.79 13.17 -16.17
C GLY A 371 -9.19 12.05 -15.32
N CYS A 372 -9.56 11.91 -14.05
CA CYS A 372 -9.11 10.82 -13.21
C CYS A 372 -9.73 9.48 -13.62
N LEU A 373 -9.06 8.40 -13.26
CA LEU A 373 -9.60 7.04 -13.37
C LEU A 373 -10.83 6.88 -12.47
N ALA A 374 -11.80 6.13 -12.95
CA ALA A 374 -13.08 5.96 -12.28
C ALA A 374 -13.07 4.80 -11.27
N ASP A 375 -12.07 4.78 -10.39
CA ASP A 375 -12.04 3.89 -9.24
C ASP A 375 -12.93 4.50 -8.14
N ILE A 376 -14.18 4.05 -8.08
CA ILE A 376 -15.26 4.67 -7.30
C ILE A 376 -15.92 3.61 -6.41
N ILE A 377 -16.22 3.98 -5.19
CA ILE A 377 -17.00 3.15 -4.24
C ILE A 377 -18.27 3.87 -3.79
N VAL A 378 -19.25 3.05 -3.41
CA VAL A 378 -20.58 3.49 -2.92
C VAL A 378 -20.88 2.79 -1.61
#